data_0a397a220e5e2e8806a4a7e604972450
#
_entry.id   0a397a220e5e2e8806a4a7e604972450
#
_cell.length_a   1.000
_cell.length_b   1.000
_cell.length_c   1.000
_cell.angle_alpha   90.00
_cell.angle_beta   90.00
_cell.angle_gamma   90.00
#
_symmetry.space_group_name_H-M   'P 1'
#
loop_
_entity.id
_entity.type
_entity.pdbx_description
1 polymer ?
#
loop_
_entity_poly.entity_id
_entity_poly.type
_entity_poly.pdbx_seq_one_letter_code
_entity_poly.pdbx_strand_id
1 'polypeptide(L)'
;MSDQHPQNDTPVRLDKWLWAARFYKTRRLASEAINGGHVHLNGQRSKPSHPVRQGDELRIRKGIQTFDIQVSALSNRRGSASEAQTLYIEYAQSQQRRETERLQRRFHKLANPHPTRRPDKRQRRLLRAWQDQT
;
A
#
# COMPACT_ATOMS: atom_id res chain seq x y z
N MET A 1 -8.76 2.86 35.33
CA MET A 1 -8.40 3.20 34.81
C MET A 1 -7.77 2.73 33.97
N SER A 2 -7.52 2.95 33.42
CA SER A 2 -7.16 2.63 32.51
C SER A 2 -6.06 2.17 32.27
N ASP A 3 -5.72 1.48 32.25
CA ASP A 3 -4.70 0.99 31.88
C ASP A 3 -4.40 1.22 30.62
N GLN A 4 -4.64 2.18 30.16
CA GLN A 4 -4.31 2.49 28.97
C GLN A 4 -2.92 2.38 28.70
N HIS A 5 -2.50 1.78 27.60
CA HIS A 5 -1.14 1.75 27.18
C HIS A 5 -0.77 3.15 26.75
N PRO A 6 0.27 3.74 27.28
CA PRO A 6 0.64 5.11 26.93
C PRO A 6 0.81 5.33 25.44
N GLN A 7 1.28 4.33 24.72
CA GLN A 7 1.47 4.49 23.29
C GLN A 7 0.16 4.57 22.52
N ASN A 8 -0.97 4.21 23.12
CA ASN A 8 -2.25 4.32 22.44
C ASN A 8 -2.78 5.74 22.43
N ASP A 9 -2.30 6.58 23.34
CA ASP A 9 -2.76 7.95 23.45
C ASP A 9 -1.77 8.95 22.84
N THR A 10 -0.54 8.53 22.59
CA THR A 10 0.50 9.41 22.09
C THR A 10 0.46 9.42 20.58
N PRO A 11 0.26 10.57 19.94
CA PRO A 11 0.29 10.64 18.47
C PRO A 11 1.65 10.20 17.95
N VAL A 12 1.64 9.54 16.81
CA VAL A 12 2.83 9.05 16.12
C VAL A 12 2.89 9.72 14.76
N ARG A 13 4.08 10.11 14.33
CA ARG A 13 4.24 10.71 12.99
C ARG A 13 3.71 9.75 11.94
N LEU A 14 3.10 10.31 10.91
CA LEU A 14 2.48 9.52 9.83
C LEU A 14 3.51 8.60 9.17
N ASP A 15 4.69 9.12 8.84
CA ASP A 15 5.73 8.31 8.21
C ASP A 15 6.16 7.14 9.11
N LYS A 16 6.26 7.40 10.39
CA LYS A 16 6.67 6.38 11.36
C LYS A 16 5.58 5.33 11.56
N TRP A 17 4.32 5.77 11.60
CA TRP A 17 3.21 4.85 11.74
C TRP A 17 3.07 3.92 10.53
N LEU A 18 3.21 4.47 9.32
CA LEU A 18 3.15 3.68 8.09
C LEU A 18 4.27 2.64 8.03
N TRP A 19 5.45 3.01 8.51
CA TRP A 19 6.56 2.09 8.63
C TRP A 19 6.27 1.00 9.68
N ALA A 20 5.76 1.39 10.84
CA ALA A 20 5.42 0.44 11.90
C ALA A 20 4.33 -0.54 11.48
N ALA A 21 3.35 -0.06 10.72
CA ALA A 21 2.25 -0.88 10.20
C ALA A 21 2.64 -1.70 8.96
N ARG A 22 3.89 -1.62 8.56
CA ARG A 22 4.46 -2.38 7.44
C ARG A 22 3.86 -2.06 6.08
N PHE A 23 3.28 -0.88 5.90
CA PHE A 23 2.88 -0.44 4.57
C PHE A 23 4.09 -0.06 3.74
N TYR A 24 5.16 0.41 4.36
CA TYR A 24 6.40 0.76 3.69
C TYR A 24 7.57 0.13 4.40
N LYS A 25 8.55 -0.28 3.62
CA LYS A 25 9.71 -0.99 4.13
C LYS A 25 10.62 -0.12 4.98
N THR A 26 10.67 1.18 4.67
CA THR A 26 11.47 2.15 5.42
C THR A 26 10.64 3.41 5.66
N ARG A 27 11.04 4.20 6.68
CA ARG A 27 10.41 5.49 6.93
C ARG A 27 10.61 6.44 5.77
N ARG A 28 11.75 6.35 5.11
CA ARG A 28 12.04 7.20 3.95
C ARG A 28 11.05 6.94 2.82
N LEU A 29 10.76 5.69 2.54
CA LEU A 29 9.77 5.33 1.52
C LEU A 29 8.38 5.85 1.90
N ALA A 30 8.03 5.76 3.19
CA ALA A 30 6.77 6.30 3.67
C ALA A 30 6.73 7.82 3.49
N SER A 31 7.78 8.52 3.83
CA SER A 31 7.86 9.98 3.65
C SER A 31 7.73 10.37 2.19
N GLU A 32 8.40 9.65 1.30
CA GLU A 32 8.34 9.92 -0.14
C GLU A 32 6.91 9.72 -0.66
N ALA A 33 6.23 8.68 -0.20
CA ALA A 33 4.87 8.42 -0.62
C ALA A 33 3.91 9.51 -0.14
N ILE A 34 4.08 9.97 1.09
CA ILE A 34 3.25 11.04 1.64
C ILE A 34 3.48 12.33 0.84
N ASN A 35 4.73 12.69 0.61
CA ASN A 35 5.07 13.88 -0.15
C ASN A 35 4.59 13.81 -1.59
N GLY A 36 4.55 12.62 -2.16
CA GLY A 36 4.07 12.40 -3.51
C GLY A 36 2.55 12.37 -3.64
N GLY A 37 1.82 12.51 -2.54
CA GLY A 37 0.36 12.50 -2.57
C GLY A 37 -0.25 11.12 -2.65
N HIS A 38 0.52 10.07 -2.37
CA HIS A 38 0.01 8.70 -2.40
C HIS A 38 -0.68 8.29 -1.09
N VAL A 39 -0.53 9.09 -0.04
CA VAL A 39 -1.15 8.85 1.25
C VAL A 39 -1.98 10.06 1.62
N HIS A 40 -3.25 9.83 1.93
CA HIS A 40 -4.16 10.88 2.38
C HIS A 40 -4.65 10.56 3.78
N LEU A 41 -4.67 11.56 4.65
CA LEU A 41 -5.14 11.45 6.01
C LEU A 41 -6.47 12.17 6.11
N ASN A 42 -7.52 11.43 6.49
CA ASN A 42 -8.88 11.97 6.58
C ASN A 42 -9.30 12.69 5.30
N GLY A 43 -8.93 12.12 4.16
CA GLY A 43 -9.32 12.64 2.86
C GLY A 43 -8.48 13.78 2.32
N GLN A 44 -7.40 14.16 3.02
CA GLN A 44 -6.57 15.29 2.63
C GLN A 44 -5.11 14.89 2.55
N ARG A 45 -4.35 15.60 1.72
CA ARG A 45 -2.90 15.44 1.68
C ARG A 45 -2.32 15.85 3.02
N SER A 46 -1.24 15.20 3.41
CA SER A 46 -0.63 15.43 4.69
C SER A 46 0.88 15.50 4.55
N LYS A 47 1.55 15.88 5.62
CA LYS A 47 3.01 15.89 5.71
C LYS A 47 3.47 14.65 6.45
N PRO A 48 4.71 14.17 6.18
CA PRO A 48 5.23 13.02 6.91
C PRO A 48 5.25 13.20 8.43
N SER A 49 5.44 14.43 8.89
CA SER A 49 5.49 14.73 10.32
C SER A 49 4.12 14.88 10.98
N HIS A 50 3.04 14.84 10.20
CA HIS A 50 1.70 15.02 10.75
C HIS A 50 1.40 13.91 11.77
N PRO A 51 0.90 14.26 12.96
CA PRO A 51 0.59 13.25 13.97
C PRO A 51 -0.64 12.44 13.58
N VAL A 52 -0.54 11.13 13.73
CA VAL A 52 -1.64 10.18 13.51
C VAL A 52 -2.23 9.83 14.86
N ARG A 53 -3.54 9.78 14.93
CA ARG A 53 -4.27 9.41 16.15
C ARG A 53 -5.14 8.20 15.87
N GLN A 54 -5.49 7.50 16.93
CA GLN A 54 -6.43 6.38 16.82
C GLN A 54 -7.76 6.89 16.26
N GLY A 55 -8.32 6.18 15.32
CA GLY A 55 -9.55 6.55 14.65
C GLY A 55 -9.37 7.32 13.36
N ASP A 56 -8.15 7.78 13.05
CA ASP A 56 -7.91 8.48 11.80
C ASP A 56 -8.08 7.53 10.62
N GLU A 57 -8.53 8.09 9.48
CA GLU A 57 -8.71 7.33 8.27
C GLU A 57 -7.58 7.64 7.30
N LEU A 58 -7.04 6.59 6.69
CA LEU A 58 -5.95 6.72 5.73
C LEU A 58 -6.32 6.07 4.42
N ARG A 59 -6.02 6.75 3.33
CA ARG A 59 -6.04 6.16 2.00
C ARG A 59 -4.60 6.06 1.52
N ILE A 60 -4.15 4.85 1.24
CA ILE A 60 -2.78 4.57 0.86
C ILE A 60 -2.76 3.95 -0.52
N ARG A 61 -2.13 4.64 -1.47
CA ARG A 61 -1.93 4.12 -2.82
C ARG A 61 -0.54 3.53 -2.90
N LYS A 62 -0.46 2.23 -3.07
CA LYS A 62 0.82 1.53 -3.13
C LYS A 62 0.86 0.71 -4.40
N GLY A 63 1.63 1.16 -5.36
CA GLY A 63 1.63 0.56 -6.68
C GLY A 63 0.26 0.68 -7.33
N ILE A 64 -0.31 -0.45 -7.73
CA ILE A 64 -1.64 -0.47 -8.35
C ILE A 64 -2.75 -0.71 -7.34
N GLN A 65 -2.41 -0.84 -6.06
CA GLN A 65 -3.40 -1.10 -5.02
C GLN A 65 -3.70 0.15 -4.22
N THR A 66 -4.94 0.28 -3.80
CA THR A 66 -5.36 1.36 -2.91
C THR A 66 -6.00 0.74 -1.67
N PHE A 67 -5.49 1.15 -0.50
CA PHE A 67 -5.98 0.68 0.77
C PHE A 67 -6.72 1.82 1.47
N ASP A 68 -7.95 1.57 1.89
CA ASP A 68 -8.69 2.49 2.77
C ASP A 68 -8.78 1.83 4.13
N ILE A 69 -8.14 2.43 5.11
CA ILE A 69 -8.01 1.84 6.44
C ILE A 69 -8.37 2.86 7.51
N GLN A 70 -8.63 2.34 8.70
CA GLN A 70 -8.78 3.14 9.90
C GLN A 70 -7.68 2.77 10.88
N VAL A 71 -7.06 3.77 11.48
CA VAL A 71 -6.02 3.55 12.48
C VAL A 71 -6.67 2.98 13.74
N SER A 72 -6.31 1.76 14.08
CA SER A 72 -6.86 1.05 15.24
C SER A 72 -5.98 1.21 16.47
N ALA A 73 -4.67 1.25 16.28
CA ALA A 73 -3.71 1.39 17.36
C ALA A 73 -2.50 2.16 16.87
N LEU A 74 -1.77 2.75 17.81
CA LEU A 74 -0.56 3.51 17.50
C LEU A 74 0.66 2.73 17.95
N SER A 75 1.72 2.81 17.16
CA SER A 75 3.00 2.21 17.53
C SER A 75 4.13 3.01 16.89
N ASN A 76 5.21 3.15 17.63
CA ASN A 76 6.43 3.77 17.10
C ASN A 76 7.51 2.71 16.85
N ARG A 77 7.15 1.43 16.91
CA ARG A 77 8.06 0.30 16.68
C ARG A 77 7.52 -0.57 15.58
N ARG A 78 8.42 -1.07 14.75
CA ARG A 78 8.05 -2.00 13.71
C ARG A 78 8.16 -3.41 14.27
N GLY A 79 7.03 -4.02 14.52
CA GLY A 79 6.96 -5.39 14.99
C GLY A 79 6.81 -6.40 13.87
N SER A 80 6.32 -7.57 14.21
CA SER A 80 6.04 -8.62 13.23
C SER A 80 4.87 -8.22 12.32
N ALA A 81 4.68 -8.97 11.24
CA ALA A 81 3.55 -8.74 10.35
C ALA A 81 2.21 -8.91 11.07
N SER A 82 2.14 -9.86 11.99
CA SER A 82 0.93 -10.08 12.79
C SER A 82 0.62 -8.88 13.68
N GLU A 83 1.66 -8.33 14.33
CA GLU A 83 1.49 -7.14 15.15
C GLU A 83 1.09 -5.93 14.32
N ALA A 84 1.67 -5.80 13.13
CA ALA A 84 1.34 -4.68 12.24
C ALA A 84 -0.12 -4.69 11.83
N GLN A 85 -0.70 -5.86 11.63
CA GLN A 85 -2.10 -5.98 11.25
C GLN A 85 -3.05 -5.53 12.36
N THR A 86 -2.60 -5.49 13.60
CA THR A 86 -3.43 -5.00 14.70
C THR A 86 -3.45 -3.48 14.79
N LEU A 87 -2.61 -2.81 14.02
CA LEU A 87 -2.53 -1.34 14.05
C LEU A 87 -3.61 -0.67 13.22
N TYR A 88 -4.25 -1.41 12.33
CA TYR A 88 -5.26 -0.84 11.46
C TYR A 88 -6.35 -1.85 11.13
N ILE A 89 -7.46 -1.32 10.64
CA ILE A 89 -8.56 -2.12 10.11
C ILE A 89 -8.80 -1.63 8.69
N GLU A 90 -8.72 -2.52 7.71
CA GLU A 90 -9.06 -2.17 6.34
C GLU A 90 -10.57 -2.26 6.17
N TYR A 91 -11.19 -1.23 5.58
CA TYR A 91 -12.63 -1.25 5.35
C TYR A 91 -13.00 -2.35 4.36
N ALA A 92 -14.17 -2.95 4.58
CA ALA A 92 -14.63 -4.06 3.74
C ALA A 92 -14.70 -3.66 2.26
N GLN A 93 -15.14 -2.44 1.98
CA GLN A 93 -15.22 -1.95 0.60
C GLN A 93 -13.85 -1.90 -0.06
N SER A 94 -12.83 -1.53 0.70
CA SER A 94 -11.45 -1.50 0.21
C SER A 94 -10.96 -2.90 -0.13
N GLN A 95 -11.21 -3.85 0.75
CA GLN A 95 -10.83 -5.25 0.52
C GLN A 95 -11.53 -5.80 -0.72
N GLN A 96 -12.82 -5.54 -0.85
CA GLN A 96 -13.59 -6.00 -2.00
C GLN A 96 -13.09 -5.38 -3.29
N ARG A 97 -12.79 -4.09 -3.27
CA ARG A 97 -12.29 -3.39 -4.45
C ARG A 97 -10.95 -3.97 -4.89
N ARG A 98 -10.04 -4.21 -3.96
CA ARG A 98 -8.74 -4.81 -4.28
C ARG A 98 -8.90 -6.22 -4.84
N GLU A 99 -9.79 -7.00 -4.28
CA GLU A 99 -10.07 -8.34 -4.77
C GLU A 99 -10.64 -8.32 -6.18
N THR A 100 -11.61 -7.43 -6.43
CA THR A 100 -12.21 -7.27 -7.74
C THR A 100 -11.17 -6.85 -8.78
N GLU A 101 -10.35 -5.88 -8.44
CA GLU A 101 -9.29 -5.41 -9.34
C GLU A 101 -8.28 -6.51 -9.64
N ARG A 102 -7.94 -7.31 -8.62
CA ARG A 102 -7.03 -8.43 -8.81
C ARG A 102 -7.61 -9.46 -9.76
N LEU A 103 -8.89 -9.78 -9.62
CA LEU A 103 -9.56 -10.71 -10.51
C LEU A 103 -9.66 -10.16 -11.93
N GLN A 104 -9.97 -8.88 -12.07
CA GLN A 104 -10.05 -8.24 -13.38
C GLN A 104 -8.69 -8.28 -14.08
N ARG A 105 -7.61 -8.00 -13.37
CA ARG A 105 -6.27 -8.10 -13.94
C ARG A 105 -5.92 -9.52 -14.36
N ARG A 106 -6.34 -10.49 -13.55
CA ARG A 106 -6.11 -11.91 -13.86
C ARG A 106 -6.86 -12.31 -15.12
N PHE A 107 -8.13 -11.92 -15.23
CA PHE A 107 -8.93 -12.20 -16.42
C PHE A 107 -8.36 -11.51 -17.66
N HIS A 108 -7.99 -10.26 -17.51
CA HIS A 108 -7.37 -9.51 -18.60
C HIS A 108 -6.08 -10.18 -19.09
N LYS A 109 -5.28 -10.66 -18.18
CA LYS A 109 -4.03 -11.34 -18.50
C LYS A 109 -4.30 -12.66 -19.23
N LEU A 110 -5.35 -13.39 -18.85
CA LEU A 110 -5.74 -14.62 -19.53
C LEU A 110 -6.30 -14.37 -20.91
N ALA A 111 -7.08 -13.30 -21.07
CA ALA A 111 -7.67 -12.95 -22.35
C ALA A 111 -6.64 -12.37 -23.31
N ASN A 112 -5.65 -11.64 -22.80
CA ASN A 112 -4.61 -11.00 -23.60
C ASN A 112 -3.25 -11.34 -23.00
N PRO A 113 -2.74 -12.56 -23.26
CA PRO A 113 -1.47 -12.98 -22.66
C PRO A 113 -0.30 -12.27 -23.28
N HIS A 114 0.08 -11.16 -22.70
CA HIS A 114 1.28 -10.44 -23.09
C HIS A 114 2.40 -10.80 -22.13
N PRO A 115 3.65 -10.92 -22.64
CA PRO A 115 4.76 -11.14 -21.72
C PRO A 115 4.89 -9.96 -20.79
N THR A 116 4.95 -10.24 -19.50
CA THR A 116 5.13 -9.21 -18.49
C THR A 116 6.57 -8.76 -18.37
N ARG A 117 7.45 -9.44 -19.06
CA ARG A 117 8.87 -9.13 -19.11
C ARG A 117 9.27 -8.71 -20.49
N ARG A 118 10.33 -7.93 -20.55
CA ARG A 118 10.96 -7.65 -21.84
C ARG A 118 11.39 -8.98 -22.48
N PRO A 119 11.05 -9.25 -23.75
CA PRO A 119 11.45 -10.50 -24.41
C PRO A 119 12.97 -10.66 -24.40
N ASP A 120 13.44 -11.88 -24.17
CA ASP A 120 14.86 -12.19 -24.29
C ASP A 120 15.28 -12.18 -25.76
N LYS A 121 16.55 -12.41 -25.99
CA LYS A 121 17.11 -12.38 -27.37
C LYS A 121 16.40 -13.38 -28.28
N ARG A 122 16.12 -14.55 -27.78
CA ARG A 122 15.45 -15.60 -28.54
C ARG A 122 14.05 -15.21 -28.94
N GLN A 123 13.28 -14.69 -27.98
CA GLN A 123 11.94 -14.23 -28.22
C GLN A 123 11.90 -13.05 -29.19
N ARG A 124 12.87 -12.16 -29.08
CA ARG A 124 12.95 -11.02 -30.00
C ARG A 124 13.23 -11.47 -31.43
N ARG A 125 14.08 -12.47 -31.61
CA ARG A 125 14.36 -13.03 -32.94
C ARG A 125 13.10 -13.63 -33.54
N LEU A 126 12.36 -14.39 -32.77
CA LEU A 126 11.12 -14.99 -33.25
C LEU A 126 10.09 -13.91 -33.62
N LEU A 127 9.97 -12.86 -32.83
CA LEU A 127 9.07 -11.76 -33.15
C LEU A 127 9.49 -11.03 -34.44
N ARG A 128 10.80 -10.84 -34.64
CA ARG A 128 11.27 -10.23 -35.87
C ARG A 128 11.00 -11.10 -37.10
N ALA A 129 11.24 -12.39 -36.97
CA ALA A 129 10.96 -13.32 -38.07
C ALA A 129 9.49 -13.27 -38.46
N TRP A 130 8.62 -13.13 -37.49
CA TRP A 130 7.19 -12.98 -37.69
C TRP A 130 6.85 -11.71 -38.45
N GLN A 131 7.46 -10.59 -38.06
CA GLN A 131 7.24 -9.30 -38.69
C GLN A 131 7.78 -9.25 -40.11
N ASP A 132 8.91 -9.93 -40.37
CA ASP A 132 9.52 -9.94 -41.68
C ASP A 132 8.76 -10.80 -42.68
N GLN A 133 7.90 -11.69 -42.20
CA GLN A 133 7.08 -12.54 -43.07
C GLN A 133 5.77 -11.88 -43.51
N THR A 134 5.47 -10.78 -42.94
CA THR A 134 4.30 -10.02 -43.31
C THR A 134 4.65 -8.77 -44.09
#